data_3bfaaa5a81c7853bed3f686e4231ffaa
#
_entry.id   3bfaaa5a81c7853bed3f686e4231ffaa
#
_cell.length_a   1.000
_cell.length_b   1.000
_cell.length_c   1.000
_cell.angle_alpha   90.00
_cell.angle_beta   90.00
_cell.angle_gamma   90.00
#
_symmetry.space_group_name_H-M   'P 1'
#
loop_
_entity.id
_entity.type
_entity.pdbx_description
1 polymer ?
#
loop_
_entity_poly.entity_id
_entity_poly.type
_entity_poly.pdbx_seq_one_letter_code
_entity_poly.pdbx_strand_id
1 'polypeptide(L)' 'MKDRIDSAGVLQTAYEQLAHLQRMLDSARVEHQYNPGALNLETVQIRRLMEDIQAEIEQYLQRTHATVPPATETVQP' A
#
# COMPACT_ATOMS: atom_id res chain seq x y z
N MET A 1 9.30 -5.21 -16.05
CA MET A 1 8.07 -5.54 -15.48
C MET A 1 7.11 -4.39 -15.45
N LYS A 2 5.95 -4.66 -15.76
CA LYS A 2 5.00 -3.62 -15.85
C LYS A 2 4.32 -3.35 -14.53
N ASP A 3 3.72 -2.23 -14.44
CA ASP A 3 3.00 -1.87 -13.24
C ASP A 3 1.81 -2.76 -13.04
N ARG A 4 1.56 -3.11 -11.81
CA ARG A 4 0.41 -3.90 -11.48
C ARG A 4 -0.84 -3.08 -11.37
N ILE A 5 -0.69 -1.80 -11.03
CA ILE A 5 -1.84 -0.92 -10.88
C ILE A 5 -1.94 -0.07 -12.13
N ASP A 6 -2.92 -0.38 -12.95
CA ASP A 6 -3.11 0.37 -14.18
C ASP A 6 -4.55 0.81 -14.37
N SER A 7 -5.36 0.64 -13.37
CA SER A 7 -6.75 1.06 -13.46
C SER A 7 -7.28 1.32 -12.07
N ALA A 8 -8.41 2.02 -12.01
CA ALA A 8 -9.03 2.32 -10.72
C ALA A 8 -9.47 1.05 -10.01
N GLY A 9 -9.89 0.05 -10.76
CA GLY A 9 -10.28 -1.22 -10.14
C GLY A 9 -9.11 -1.90 -9.47
N VAL A 10 -7.96 -1.89 -10.12
CA VAL A 10 -6.78 -2.51 -9.53
C VAL A 10 -6.30 -1.69 -8.34
N LEU A 11 -6.44 -0.37 -8.42
CA LEU A 11 -6.08 0.49 -7.30
C LEU A 11 -6.93 0.16 -6.07
N GLN A 12 -8.22 -0.03 -6.28
CA GLN A 12 -9.10 -0.41 -5.19
C GLN A 12 -8.66 -1.73 -4.56
N THR A 13 -8.31 -2.70 -5.39
CA THR A 13 -7.84 -3.99 -4.91
C THR A 13 -6.57 -3.81 -4.08
N ALA A 14 -5.69 -2.90 -4.51
CA ALA A 14 -4.46 -2.65 -3.76
C ALA A 14 -4.77 -2.11 -2.37
N TYR A 15 -5.72 -1.19 -2.28
CA TYR A 15 -6.10 -0.68 -0.97
C TYR A 15 -6.69 -1.78 -0.09
N GLU A 16 -7.48 -2.67 -0.69
CA GLU A 16 -8.04 -3.77 0.07
C GLU A 16 -6.95 -4.70 0.58
N GLN A 17 -5.92 -4.92 -0.23
CA GLN A 17 -4.81 -5.74 0.21
C GLN A 17 -4.05 -5.08 1.34
N LEU A 18 -3.88 -3.77 1.29
CA LEU A 18 -3.25 -3.07 2.40
C LEU A 18 -4.04 -3.26 3.69
N ALA A 19 -5.36 -3.12 3.61
CA ALA A 19 -6.18 -3.31 4.79
C ALA A 19 -6.07 -4.74 5.31
N HIS A 20 -6.00 -5.70 4.40
CA HIS A 20 -5.85 -7.09 4.81
C HIS A 20 -4.52 -7.32 5.51
N LEU A 21 -3.45 -6.76 4.95
CA LEU A 21 -2.13 -6.90 5.57
C LEU A 21 -2.08 -6.22 6.92
N GLN A 22 -2.77 -5.09 7.06
CA GLN A 22 -2.84 -4.43 8.35
C GLN A 22 -3.51 -5.32 9.39
N ARG A 23 -4.58 -5.99 9.00
CA ARG A 23 -5.24 -6.90 9.91
C ARG A 23 -4.35 -8.09 10.26
N MET A 24 -3.59 -8.58 9.29
CA MET A 24 -2.63 -9.64 9.57
C MET A 24 -1.57 -9.20 10.57
N LEU A 25 -1.13 -7.96 10.44
CA LEU A 25 -0.15 -7.42 11.37
C LEU A 25 -0.72 -7.35 12.78
N ASP A 26 -1.95 -6.89 12.89
CA ASP A 26 -2.60 -6.82 14.20
C ASP A 26 -2.77 -8.22 14.80
N SER A 27 -3.16 -9.19 13.98
CA SER A 27 -3.29 -10.56 14.45
C SER A 27 -1.96 -11.13 14.91
N ALA A 28 -0.90 -10.83 14.17
CA ALA A 28 0.41 -11.33 14.53
C ALA A 28 0.83 -10.80 15.90
N ARG A 29 0.50 -9.55 16.18
CA ARG A 29 0.84 -8.98 17.49
C ARG A 29 0.18 -9.73 18.61
N VAL A 30 -1.05 -10.17 18.40
CA VAL A 30 -1.76 -10.92 19.42
C VAL A 30 -1.22 -12.33 19.51
N GLU A 31 -1.01 -12.98 18.36
CA GLU A 31 -0.58 -14.37 18.36
C GLU A 31 0.80 -14.56 18.95
N HIS A 32 1.67 -13.59 18.70
CA HIS A 32 3.08 -13.72 19.09
C HIS A 32 3.47 -12.79 20.22
N GLN A 33 2.50 -12.40 21.03
CA GLN A 33 2.80 -11.42 22.06
C GLN A 33 3.86 -11.90 23.05
N TYR A 34 4.02 -13.21 23.18
CA TYR A 34 5.01 -13.77 24.07
C TYR A 34 6.22 -14.30 23.32
N ASN A 35 6.33 -14.01 22.03
CA ASN A 35 7.45 -14.48 21.23
C ASN A 35 7.93 -13.35 20.34
N PRO A 36 8.72 -12.43 20.90
CA PRO A 36 9.14 -11.25 20.13
C PRO A 36 9.93 -11.57 18.87
N GLY A 37 10.66 -12.67 18.88
CA GLY A 37 11.41 -13.04 17.69
C GLY A 37 10.51 -13.37 16.52
N ALA A 38 9.50 -14.19 16.77
CA ALA A 38 8.57 -14.56 15.71
C ALA A 38 7.75 -13.35 15.28
N LEU A 39 7.33 -12.53 16.23
CA LEU A 39 6.56 -11.33 15.91
C LEU A 39 7.38 -10.39 15.02
N ASN A 40 8.64 -10.22 15.37
CA ASN A 40 9.49 -9.32 14.63
C ASN A 40 9.67 -9.78 13.19
N LEU A 41 9.91 -11.07 13.01
CA LEU A 41 10.10 -11.62 11.68
C LEU A 41 8.86 -11.44 10.82
N GLU A 42 7.71 -11.79 11.39
CA GLU A 42 6.47 -11.69 10.66
C GLU A 42 6.12 -10.24 10.35
N THR A 43 6.38 -9.36 11.30
CA THR A 43 6.13 -7.93 11.10
C THR A 43 6.97 -7.38 9.95
N VAL A 44 8.23 -7.77 9.89
CA VAL A 44 9.10 -7.29 8.84
C VAL A 44 8.58 -7.72 7.47
N GLN A 45 8.16 -8.97 7.36
CA GLN A 45 7.65 -9.49 6.10
C GLN A 45 6.39 -8.77 5.67
N ILE A 46 5.46 -8.59 6.60
CA ILE A 46 4.21 -7.92 6.29
C ILE A 46 4.46 -6.47 5.91
N ARG A 47 5.32 -5.79 6.64
CA ARG A 47 5.62 -4.40 6.33
C ARG A 47 6.24 -4.24 4.95
N ARG A 48 7.09 -5.18 4.57
CA ARG A 48 7.70 -5.10 3.25
C ARG A 48 6.66 -5.22 2.16
N LEU A 49 5.72 -6.14 2.33
CA LEU A 49 4.63 -6.26 1.36
C LEU A 49 3.79 -4.99 1.30
N MET A 50 3.51 -4.41 2.46
CA MET A 50 2.74 -3.18 2.49
C MET A 50 3.48 -2.04 1.79
N GLU A 51 4.78 -1.95 2.01
CA GLU A 51 5.56 -0.92 1.37
C GLU A 51 5.58 -1.08 -0.14
N ASP A 52 5.68 -2.32 -0.61
CA ASP A 52 5.64 -2.56 -2.05
C ASP A 52 4.33 -2.11 -2.65
N ILE A 53 3.22 -2.45 -1.98
CA ILE A 53 1.91 -2.06 -2.48
C ILE A 53 1.75 -0.55 -2.43
N GLN A 54 2.20 0.08 -1.36
CA GLN A 54 2.11 1.53 -1.25
C GLN A 54 2.93 2.22 -2.33
N ALA A 55 4.08 1.68 -2.65
CA ALA A 55 4.90 2.25 -3.71
C ALA A 55 4.20 2.16 -5.05
N GLU A 56 3.54 1.05 -5.32
CA GLU A 56 2.80 0.90 -6.55
C GLU A 56 1.63 1.87 -6.62
N ILE A 57 0.95 2.05 -5.50
CA ILE A 57 -0.16 3.00 -5.43
C ILE A 57 0.36 4.41 -5.72
N GLU A 58 1.46 4.78 -5.10
CA GLU A 58 2.03 6.10 -5.32
C GLU A 58 2.42 6.31 -6.77
N GLN A 59 3.01 5.31 -7.38
CA GLN A 59 3.38 5.43 -8.79
C GLN A 59 2.17 5.62 -9.66
N TYR A 60 1.10 4.90 -9.37
CA TYR A 60 -0.12 5.05 -10.14
C TYR A 60 -0.70 6.46 -9.97
N LEU A 61 -0.74 6.93 -8.73
CA LEU A 61 -1.28 8.25 -8.46
C LEU A 61 -0.43 9.33 -9.11
N GLN A 62 0.86 9.17 -9.11
CA GLN A 62 1.74 10.14 -9.76
C GLN A 62 1.53 10.15 -11.25
N ARG A 63 1.33 8.99 -11.86
CA ARG A 63 1.08 8.94 -13.28
C ARG A 63 -0.24 9.61 -13.64
N THR A 64 -1.28 9.36 -12.84
CA THR A 64 -2.55 10.01 -13.10
C THR A 64 -2.46 11.50 -12.86
N HIS A 65 -1.73 11.91 -11.86
CA HIS A 65 -1.53 13.33 -11.63
C HIS A 65 -0.79 13.98 -12.76
N ALA A 66 0.18 13.27 -13.30
CA ALA A 66 0.95 13.81 -14.41
C ALA A 66 0.09 14.03 -15.63
N THR A 67 -0.93 13.20 -15.81
CA THR A 67 -1.82 13.35 -16.93
C THR A 67 -2.92 14.38 -16.67
N VAL A 68 -3.13 14.74 -15.42
CA VAL A 68 -4.14 15.73 -15.09
C VAL A 68 -3.64 17.10 -15.50
N PRO A 69 -4.47 17.89 -16.18
CA PRO A 69 -4.02 19.20 -16.64
C PRO A 69 -3.60 20.07 -15.47
N PRO A 70 -2.54 20.81 -15.64
CA PRO A 70 -2.07 21.70 -14.57
C PRO A 70 -3.10 22.74 -14.17
N ALA A 71 -4.01 23.03 -15.06
CA ALA A 71 -5.03 24.00 -14.74
C ALA A 71 -5.80 23.62 -13.49
N THR A 72 -5.89 22.34 -13.24
CA THR A 72 -6.58 21.88 -12.07
C THR A 72 -5.93 22.41 -10.81
N GLU A 73 -4.61 22.48 -10.83
CA GLU A 73 -3.91 22.95 -9.67
C GLU A 73 -3.92 24.44 -9.56
N THR A 74 -3.80 25.08 -10.70
CA THR A 74 -3.79 26.54 -10.68
C THR A 74 -5.11 27.10 -10.27
N VAL A 75 -6.15 26.33 -10.40
CA VAL A 75 -7.45 26.77 -9.95
C VAL A 75 -7.42 27.01 -8.45
N GLN A 76 -6.55 26.34 -7.79
CA GLN A 76 -6.42 26.59 -6.37
C GLN A 76 -5.89 27.96 -6.15
N PRO A 77 -6.57 28.81 -5.55
CA PRO A 77 -6.11 30.16 -5.30
C PRO A 77 -5.01 30.18 -4.28
#